data_b7349f146808c19be21697a69e39c9a6
#
_entry.id   b7349f146808c19be21697a69e39c9a6
#
_cell.length_a   1.000
_cell.length_b   1.000
_cell.length_c   1.000
_cell.angle_alpha   90.00
_cell.angle_beta   90.00
_cell.angle_gamma   90.00
#
_symmetry.space_group_name_H-M   'P 1'
#
loop_
_entity.id
_entity.type
_entity.pdbx_description
1 polymer ?
#
loop_
_entity_poly.entity_id
_entity_poly.type
_entity_poly.pdbx_seq_one_letter_code
_entity_poly.pdbx_strand_id
1 'polypeptide(L)'
;MIVGGGIWGLSTAYHLARAGWTDVEVLERNGALFDETTSQAAGLVGQIRATPLMRRAIRYAIDLFLNFEKETGHYPGFHQVGSLLLALTPERMASFEEHVEHANRNGVEARFVDGMEMSWLAPHLDVSRVEGGYFVPEDGYLDPRRCARAFCGAAEDLGVRFRTGTAATGLSIKDGRVIGVETDDGFVEAEHVVVTAGPWTGIITEMAGHRTAMVPIRHQRVTTAPVSGIPDHHPVVRVTDESCYLRPEEGGYLYGYFEPDPTSYDLELSAGFRTSEIEEPVQVMEEARGRLAPIFPVLQGMGIAAYKRGLTTFAPDGAYLVGPVPEVEGLFAATGCAALGIAGSAAVGRWLAGWIARDDPGEDLSSVGLERFGEKASDRAWIRREGEAFYGGYYGIPAMSVT
;
A
#
# COMPACT_ATOMS: atom_id res chain seq x y z
N MET A 1 14.40 13.61 10.95
CA MET A 1 12.99 14.06 10.95
C MET A 1 12.21 13.30 9.92
N ILE A 2 11.01 12.80 10.25
CA ILE A 2 10.12 12.12 9.30
C ILE A 2 8.81 12.92 9.25
N VAL A 3 8.37 13.31 8.05
CA VAL A 3 7.12 14.04 7.82
C VAL A 3 6.06 13.08 7.30
N GLY A 4 5.06 12.81 8.15
CA GLY A 4 3.94 11.89 7.90
C GLY A 4 3.98 10.64 8.78
N GLY A 5 3.03 10.53 9.71
CA GLY A 5 2.83 9.42 10.63
C GLY A 5 2.00 8.27 10.07
N GLY A 6 2.01 8.08 8.74
CA GLY A 6 1.46 6.91 8.06
C GLY A 6 2.36 5.69 8.14
N ILE A 7 1.92 4.54 7.60
CA ILE A 7 2.62 3.26 7.73
C ILE A 7 4.07 3.31 7.19
N TRP A 8 4.36 4.07 6.12
CA TRP A 8 5.71 4.19 5.59
C TRP A 8 6.61 5.03 6.50
N GLY A 9 6.09 6.12 7.10
CA GLY A 9 6.84 6.90 8.08
C GLY A 9 7.12 6.12 9.35
N LEU A 10 6.14 5.40 9.88
CA LEU A 10 6.30 4.56 11.09
C LEU A 10 7.30 3.41 10.86
N SER A 11 7.23 2.76 9.69
CA SER A 11 8.21 1.73 9.32
C SER A 11 9.61 2.31 9.15
N THR A 12 9.75 3.50 8.55
CA THR A 12 11.04 4.20 8.44
C THR A 12 11.61 4.53 9.81
N ALA A 13 10.78 5.06 10.70
CA ALA A 13 11.17 5.38 12.09
C ALA A 13 11.68 4.14 12.83
N TYR A 14 10.95 3.03 12.75
CA TYR A 14 11.36 1.75 13.34
C TYR A 14 12.71 1.27 12.80
N HIS A 15 12.90 1.28 11.46
CA HIS A 15 14.13 0.78 10.86
C HIS A 15 15.34 1.68 11.15
N LEU A 16 15.15 3.00 11.23
CA LEU A 16 16.20 3.94 11.66
C LEU A 16 16.61 3.69 13.11
N ALA A 17 15.63 3.60 14.01
CA ALA A 17 15.90 3.34 15.43
C ALA A 17 16.57 1.97 15.64
N ARG A 18 16.12 0.93 14.91
CA ARG A 18 16.75 -0.40 14.90
C ARG A 18 18.20 -0.35 14.36
N ALA A 19 18.51 0.58 13.45
CA ALA A 19 19.86 0.81 12.95
C ALA A 19 20.75 1.63 13.91
N GLY A 20 20.21 2.02 15.07
CA GLY A 20 20.95 2.73 16.13
C GLY A 20 20.81 4.26 16.10
N TRP A 21 19.91 4.80 15.28
CA TRP A 21 19.60 6.23 15.29
C TRP A 21 18.71 6.59 16.49
N THR A 22 19.22 7.43 17.38
CA THR A 22 18.55 7.75 18.67
C THR A 22 17.78 9.07 18.62
N ASP A 23 18.03 9.92 17.63
CA ASP A 23 17.36 11.22 17.47
C ASP A 23 16.44 11.19 16.25
N VAL A 24 15.37 10.40 16.37
CA VAL A 24 14.34 10.27 15.34
C VAL A 24 13.03 10.84 15.84
N GLU A 25 12.45 11.76 15.08
CA GLU A 25 11.14 12.35 15.36
C GLU A 25 10.24 12.27 14.14
N VAL A 26 8.97 11.92 14.38
CA VAL A 26 7.91 11.84 13.34
C VAL A 26 6.94 12.98 13.58
N LEU A 27 6.73 13.81 12.57
CA LEU A 27 5.69 14.84 12.54
C LEU A 27 4.44 14.30 11.86
N GLU A 28 3.29 14.50 12.50
CA GLU A 28 1.97 14.17 11.94
C GLU A 28 1.03 15.37 12.10
N ARG A 29 0.45 15.86 11.02
CA ARG A 29 -0.46 17.02 11.03
C ARG A 29 -1.77 16.76 11.77
N ASN A 30 -2.23 15.51 11.77
CA ASN A 30 -3.45 15.12 12.49
C ASN A 30 -3.15 14.90 13.97
N GLY A 31 -4.19 14.98 14.83
CA GLY A 31 -4.06 14.67 16.24
C GLY A 31 -3.82 13.19 16.55
N ALA A 32 -3.82 12.32 15.53
CA ALA A 32 -3.56 10.89 15.66
C ALA A 32 -2.71 10.38 14.49
N LEU A 33 -1.83 9.41 14.76
CA LEU A 33 -1.02 8.73 13.76
C LEU A 33 -1.90 7.81 12.90
N PHE A 34 -1.46 7.54 11.65
CA PHE A 34 -2.08 6.62 10.67
C PHE A 34 -3.59 6.77 10.45
N ASP A 35 -4.15 7.95 10.69
CA ASP A 35 -5.59 8.19 10.63
C ASP A 35 -6.14 8.44 9.20
N GLU A 36 -5.25 8.67 8.22
CA GLU A 36 -5.60 8.86 6.80
C GLU A 36 -5.62 7.51 6.04
N THR A 37 -5.03 7.44 4.87
CA THR A 37 -5.07 6.29 3.94
C THR A 37 -4.64 4.97 4.59
N THR A 38 -3.69 4.97 5.53
CA THR A 38 -3.24 3.75 6.21
C THR A 38 -4.40 3.02 6.88
N SER A 39 -5.24 3.72 7.63
CA SER A 39 -6.39 3.13 8.34
C SER A 39 -7.53 2.69 7.44
N GLN A 40 -7.54 3.13 6.19
CA GLN A 40 -8.57 2.81 5.20
C GLN A 40 -8.18 1.61 4.32
N ALA A 41 -6.90 1.20 4.33
CA ALA A 41 -6.38 0.15 3.45
C ALA A 41 -7.03 -1.23 3.71
N ALA A 42 -7.03 -2.07 2.69
CA ALA A 42 -7.55 -3.44 2.79
C ALA A 42 -6.58 -4.42 3.47
N GLY A 43 -5.29 -4.09 3.51
CA GLY A 43 -4.25 -4.87 4.17
C GLY A 43 -3.84 -6.16 3.46
N LEU A 44 -4.11 -6.30 2.17
CA LEU A 44 -3.73 -7.49 1.41
C LEU A 44 -2.21 -7.54 1.19
N VAL A 45 -1.62 -8.70 1.42
CA VAL A 45 -0.19 -8.96 1.23
C VAL A 45 -0.03 -10.14 0.28
N GLY A 46 0.48 -9.88 -0.92
CA GLY A 46 0.62 -10.90 -1.96
C GLY A 46 1.93 -10.76 -2.70
N GLN A 47 2.61 -11.90 -2.96
CA GLN A 47 3.98 -11.99 -3.46
C GLN A 47 4.11 -11.93 -4.99
N ILE A 48 3.07 -12.30 -5.74
CA ILE A 48 3.14 -12.28 -7.20
C ILE A 48 3.15 -10.82 -7.67
N ARG A 49 4.31 -10.36 -8.12
CA ARG A 49 4.59 -9.00 -8.58
C ARG A 49 5.38 -9.04 -9.87
N ALA A 50 5.17 -8.02 -10.71
CA ALA A 50 5.80 -7.92 -12.01
C ALA A 50 7.34 -7.85 -11.93
N THR A 51 7.88 -7.10 -10.96
CA THR A 51 9.33 -6.87 -10.86
C THR A 51 9.99 -7.70 -9.76
N PRO A 52 11.25 -8.14 -9.96
CA PRO A 52 12.03 -8.83 -8.91
C PRO A 52 12.17 -8.01 -7.64
N LEU A 53 12.37 -6.69 -7.76
CA LEU A 53 12.47 -5.78 -6.62
C LEU A 53 11.21 -5.84 -5.75
N MET A 54 10.03 -5.74 -6.37
CA MET A 54 8.77 -5.77 -5.63
C MET A 54 8.49 -7.14 -4.99
N ARG A 55 8.88 -8.23 -5.65
CA ARG A 55 8.79 -9.58 -5.03
C ARG A 55 9.64 -9.69 -3.78
N ARG A 56 10.92 -9.24 -3.84
CA ARG A 56 11.81 -9.23 -2.66
C ARG A 56 11.29 -8.31 -1.56
N ALA A 57 10.73 -7.15 -1.92
CA ALA A 57 10.12 -6.21 -0.98
C ALA A 57 8.97 -6.86 -0.18
N ILE A 58 8.06 -7.54 -0.87
CA ILE A 58 6.92 -8.20 -0.22
C ILE A 58 7.39 -9.41 0.59
N ARG A 59 8.35 -10.20 0.09
CA ARG A 59 8.94 -11.31 0.84
C ARG A 59 9.55 -10.85 2.15
N TYR A 60 10.38 -9.80 2.09
CA TYR A 60 10.93 -9.19 3.30
C TYR A 60 9.84 -8.73 4.27
N ALA A 61 8.74 -8.16 3.76
CA ALA A 61 7.63 -7.71 4.60
C ALA A 61 6.94 -8.89 5.30
N ILE A 62 6.68 -9.99 4.59
CA ILE A 62 6.10 -11.22 5.16
C ILE A 62 7.02 -11.78 6.25
N ASP A 63 8.31 -11.94 5.96
CA ASP A 63 9.29 -12.45 6.92
C ASP A 63 9.34 -11.57 8.18
N LEU A 64 9.32 -10.25 8.00
CA LEU A 64 9.28 -9.31 9.13
C LEU A 64 7.97 -9.45 9.92
N PHE A 65 6.82 -9.48 9.27
CA PHE A 65 5.52 -9.55 9.96
C PHE A 65 5.35 -10.85 10.75
N LEU A 66 5.85 -11.98 10.25
CA LEU A 66 5.83 -13.27 10.95
C LEU A 66 6.70 -13.29 12.21
N ASN A 67 7.79 -12.53 12.22
CA ASN A 67 8.72 -12.51 13.34
C ASN A 67 8.58 -11.26 14.22
N PHE A 68 7.77 -10.28 13.82
CA PHE A 68 7.74 -8.94 14.43
C PHE A 68 7.40 -8.99 15.93
N GLU A 69 6.36 -9.72 16.31
CA GLU A 69 5.96 -9.85 17.71
C GLU A 69 7.05 -10.51 18.56
N LYS A 70 7.69 -11.55 18.04
CA LYS A 70 8.79 -12.22 18.72
C LYS A 70 10.01 -11.31 18.93
N GLU A 71 10.29 -10.45 17.95
CA GLU A 71 11.46 -9.56 17.98
C GLU A 71 11.20 -8.29 18.79
N THR A 72 9.96 -7.79 18.82
CA THR A 72 9.65 -6.46 19.37
C THR A 72 8.63 -6.45 20.50
N GLY A 73 7.89 -7.54 20.71
CA GLY A 73 6.76 -7.60 21.64
C GLY A 73 5.44 -7.03 21.06
N HIS A 74 5.44 -6.51 19.82
CA HIS A 74 4.28 -5.89 19.19
C HIS A 74 3.73 -6.76 18.06
N TYR A 75 2.48 -7.18 18.17
CA TYR A 75 1.83 -8.03 17.16
C TYR A 75 1.30 -7.22 15.96
N PRO A 76 1.80 -7.44 14.73
CA PRO A 76 1.39 -6.67 13.56
C PRO A 76 0.04 -7.10 12.95
N GLY A 77 -0.53 -8.21 13.42
CA GLY A 77 -1.84 -8.70 12.94
C GLY A 77 -1.79 -9.37 11.58
N PHE A 78 -0.69 -10.02 11.21
CA PHE A 78 -0.58 -10.74 9.94
C PHE A 78 -1.20 -12.14 10.04
N HIS A 79 -2.10 -12.43 9.10
CA HIS A 79 -2.75 -13.73 8.91
C HIS A 79 -2.23 -14.34 7.60
N GLN A 80 -1.35 -15.34 7.71
CA GLN A 80 -0.83 -16.07 6.55
C GLN A 80 -1.81 -17.17 6.16
N VAL A 81 -2.82 -16.83 5.40
CA VAL A 81 -3.92 -17.70 4.98
C VAL A 81 -3.95 -17.95 3.47
N GLY A 82 -2.98 -17.40 2.77
CA GLY A 82 -2.87 -17.50 1.32
C GLY A 82 -3.70 -16.47 0.56
N SER A 83 -3.49 -16.51 -0.77
CA SER A 83 -4.32 -15.81 -1.76
C SER A 83 -4.87 -16.81 -2.76
N LEU A 84 -6.18 -16.75 -3.02
CA LEU A 84 -6.87 -17.48 -4.08
C LEU A 84 -7.22 -16.50 -5.19
N LEU A 85 -6.66 -16.73 -6.38
CA LEU A 85 -6.96 -15.93 -7.57
C LEU A 85 -7.89 -16.74 -8.47
N LEU A 86 -9.02 -16.14 -8.85
CA LEU A 86 -10.08 -16.78 -9.63
C LEU A 86 -10.09 -16.25 -11.06
N ALA A 87 -10.21 -17.17 -12.02
CA ALA A 87 -10.46 -16.90 -13.43
C ALA A 87 -11.93 -17.20 -13.74
N LEU A 88 -12.61 -16.25 -14.38
CA LEU A 88 -14.00 -16.41 -14.82
C LEU A 88 -14.08 -16.67 -16.33
N THR A 89 -12.96 -16.52 -17.05
CA THR A 89 -12.88 -16.71 -18.50
C THR A 89 -11.72 -17.63 -18.86
N PRO A 90 -11.82 -18.37 -20.00
CA PRO A 90 -10.71 -19.19 -20.51
C PRO A 90 -9.44 -18.38 -20.78
N GLU A 91 -9.56 -17.13 -21.24
CA GLU A 91 -8.44 -16.24 -21.51
C GLU A 91 -7.69 -15.90 -20.22
N ARG A 92 -8.43 -15.63 -19.14
CA ARG A 92 -7.83 -15.40 -17.81
C ARG A 92 -7.15 -16.65 -17.29
N MET A 93 -7.78 -17.81 -17.46
CA MET A 93 -7.20 -19.08 -17.02
C MET A 93 -5.89 -19.37 -17.76
N ALA A 94 -5.80 -19.10 -19.07
CA ALA A 94 -4.56 -19.23 -19.82
C ALA A 94 -3.46 -18.29 -19.30
N SER A 95 -3.80 -17.06 -18.90
CA SER A 95 -2.83 -16.13 -18.27
C SER A 95 -2.32 -16.64 -16.91
N PHE A 96 -3.10 -17.41 -16.19
CA PHE A 96 -2.72 -17.98 -14.91
C PHE A 96 -1.64 -19.06 -15.03
N GLU A 97 -1.57 -19.77 -16.15
CA GLU A 97 -0.48 -20.73 -16.42
C GLU A 97 0.87 -20.02 -16.40
N GLU A 98 0.98 -18.87 -17.07
CA GLU A 98 2.18 -18.05 -17.07
C GLU A 98 2.50 -17.48 -15.67
N HIS A 99 1.45 -17.03 -14.93
CA HIS A 99 1.62 -16.50 -13.59
C HIS A 99 2.17 -17.54 -12.62
N VAL A 100 1.61 -18.74 -12.62
CA VAL A 100 2.04 -19.84 -11.74
C VAL A 100 3.46 -20.29 -12.09
N GLU A 101 3.76 -20.46 -13.38
CA GLU A 101 5.10 -20.82 -13.82
C GLU A 101 6.13 -19.75 -13.45
N HIS A 102 5.80 -18.48 -13.68
CA HIS A 102 6.66 -17.35 -13.32
C HIS A 102 6.88 -17.27 -11.80
N ALA A 103 5.83 -17.42 -11.00
CA ALA A 103 5.91 -17.40 -9.54
C ALA A 103 6.88 -18.48 -9.04
N ASN A 104 6.67 -19.74 -9.47
CA ASN A 104 7.49 -20.88 -9.06
C ASN A 104 8.95 -20.75 -9.48
N ARG A 105 9.22 -20.28 -10.72
CA ARG A 105 10.58 -19.98 -11.18
C ARG A 105 11.30 -18.92 -10.31
N ASN A 106 10.55 -18.04 -9.69
CA ASN A 106 11.06 -16.97 -8.82
C ASN A 106 10.94 -17.27 -7.32
N GLY A 107 10.72 -18.54 -6.95
CA GLY A 107 10.71 -18.99 -5.57
C GLY A 107 9.46 -18.59 -4.77
N VAL A 108 8.36 -18.25 -5.44
CA VAL A 108 7.04 -18.04 -4.83
C VAL A 108 6.19 -19.26 -5.13
N GLU A 109 5.82 -20.03 -4.12
CA GLU A 109 4.95 -21.18 -4.30
C GLU A 109 3.58 -20.74 -4.81
N ALA A 110 3.18 -21.26 -5.96
CA ALA A 110 1.87 -21.07 -6.53
C ALA A 110 1.41 -22.37 -7.20
N ARG A 111 0.15 -22.74 -7.04
CA ARG A 111 -0.39 -23.98 -7.59
C ARG A 111 -1.86 -23.84 -7.98
N PHE A 112 -2.27 -24.54 -9.01
CA PHE A 112 -3.68 -24.64 -9.35
C PHE A 112 -4.45 -25.39 -8.27
N VAL A 113 -5.74 -25.04 -8.14
CA VAL A 113 -6.67 -25.68 -7.18
C VAL A 113 -7.92 -26.11 -7.93
N ASP A 114 -8.48 -27.24 -7.52
CA ASP A 114 -9.75 -27.76 -8.09
C ASP A 114 -10.98 -27.17 -7.38
N GLY A 115 -12.17 -27.45 -7.89
CA GLY A 115 -13.41 -26.92 -7.33
C GLY A 115 -13.71 -27.40 -5.91
N MET A 116 -13.24 -28.58 -5.53
CA MET A 116 -13.41 -29.12 -4.17
C MET A 116 -12.54 -28.34 -3.19
N GLU A 117 -11.29 -28.09 -3.56
CA GLU A 117 -10.36 -27.31 -2.73
C GLU A 117 -10.81 -25.83 -2.66
N MET A 118 -11.25 -25.23 -3.78
CA MET A 118 -11.80 -23.88 -3.77
C MET A 118 -13.00 -23.75 -2.83
N SER A 119 -13.92 -24.74 -2.84
CA SER A 119 -15.07 -24.77 -1.91
C SER A 119 -14.64 -24.92 -0.43
N TRP A 120 -13.57 -25.63 -0.17
CA TRP A 120 -13.03 -25.76 1.17
C TRP A 120 -12.34 -24.49 1.65
N LEU A 121 -11.57 -23.83 0.78
CA LEU A 121 -10.89 -22.57 1.07
C LEU A 121 -11.89 -21.40 1.29
N ALA A 122 -12.92 -21.35 0.44
CA ALA A 122 -13.90 -20.25 0.42
C ALA A 122 -15.33 -20.83 0.30
N PRO A 123 -15.96 -21.26 1.40
CA PRO A 123 -17.23 -21.99 1.36
C PRO A 123 -18.41 -21.22 0.77
N HIS A 124 -18.37 -19.90 0.73
CA HIS A 124 -19.42 -19.08 0.11
C HIS A 124 -19.21 -18.84 -1.39
N LEU A 125 -18.12 -19.39 -1.98
CA LEU A 125 -17.83 -19.34 -3.40
C LEU A 125 -18.75 -20.30 -4.16
N ASP A 126 -19.45 -19.81 -5.19
CA ASP A 126 -20.10 -20.65 -6.19
C ASP A 126 -19.07 -21.08 -7.25
N VAL A 127 -18.46 -22.25 -7.04
CA VAL A 127 -17.44 -22.78 -7.94
C VAL A 127 -17.95 -23.07 -9.34
N SER A 128 -19.27 -23.18 -9.57
CA SER A 128 -19.84 -23.37 -10.90
C SER A 128 -19.73 -22.14 -11.80
N ARG A 129 -19.35 -21.00 -11.21
CA ARG A 129 -19.15 -19.71 -11.90
C ARG A 129 -17.69 -19.41 -12.23
N VAL A 130 -16.79 -20.34 -11.93
CA VAL A 130 -15.34 -20.13 -12.04
C VAL A 130 -14.76 -21.15 -13.02
N GLU A 131 -14.00 -20.69 -14.01
CA GLU A 131 -13.24 -21.55 -14.93
C GLU A 131 -12.09 -22.26 -14.24
N GLY A 132 -11.47 -21.61 -13.23
CA GLY A 132 -10.38 -22.16 -12.46
C GLY A 132 -9.76 -21.15 -11.53
N GLY A 133 -8.71 -21.57 -10.85
CA GLY A 133 -7.98 -20.67 -9.94
C GLY A 133 -6.65 -21.24 -9.52
N TYR A 134 -5.81 -20.37 -8.97
CA TYR A 134 -4.57 -20.79 -8.34
C TYR A 134 -4.44 -20.19 -6.93
N PHE A 135 -3.68 -20.88 -6.12
CA PHE A 135 -3.47 -20.55 -4.71
C PHE A 135 -1.99 -20.27 -4.43
N VAL A 136 -1.74 -19.22 -3.64
CA VAL A 136 -0.42 -18.81 -3.16
C VAL A 136 -0.42 -18.90 -1.65
N PRO A 137 0.12 -19.96 -1.04
CA PRO A 137 -0.07 -20.27 0.39
C PRO A 137 0.61 -19.29 1.34
N GLU A 138 1.75 -18.71 0.96
CA GLU A 138 2.52 -17.77 1.80
C GLU A 138 1.99 -16.34 1.79
N ASP A 139 0.99 -16.04 0.96
CA ASP A 139 0.28 -14.77 0.97
C ASP A 139 -0.64 -14.65 2.20
N GLY A 140 -1.22 -13.47 2.38
CA GLY A 140 -2.19 -13.27 3.44
C GLY A 140 -2.72 -11.85 3.52
N TYR A 141 -3.17 -11.47 4.70
CA TYR A 141 -3.62 -10.12 4.99
C TYR A 141 -3.30 -9.72 6.43
N LEU A 142 -3.41 -8.44 6.71
CA LEU A 142 -3.30 -7.90 8.06
C LEU A 142 -4.29 -6.75 8.28
N ASP A 143 -4.54 -6.44 9.56
CA ASP A 143 -5.22 -5.20 9.94
C ASP A 143 -4.23 -4.03 9.83
N PRO A 144 -4.45 -3.09 8.91
CA PRO A 144 -3.53 -1.97 8.70
C PRO A 144 -3.30 -1.11 9.95
N ARG A 145 -4.34 -0.92 10.77
CA ARG A 145 -4.22 -0.14 12.01
C ARG A 145 -3.37 -0.87 13.05
N ARG A 146 -3.53 -2.20 13.14
CA ARG A 146 -2.72 -3.03 14.05
C ARG A 146 -1.26 -3.05 13.62
N CYS A 147 -1.00 -3.20 12.32
CA CYS A 147 0.35 -3.14 11.76
C CYS A 147 1.02 -1.79 12.03
N ALA A 148 0.30 -0.69 11.82
CA ALA A 148 0.82 0.65 12.09
C ALA A 148 1.12 0.86 13.58
N ARG A 149 0.24 0.39 14.49
CA ARG A 149 0.50 0.41 15.94
C ARG A 149 1.72 -0.41 16.33
N ALA A 150 1.91 -1.57 15.70
CA ALA A 150 3.07 -2.41 15.97
C ALA A 150 4.38 -1.70 15.59
N PHE A 151 4.47 -1.09 14.42
CA PHE A 151 5.62 -0.26 14.06
C PHE A 151 5.81 0.93 14.98
N CYS A 152 4.71 1.63 15.34
CA CYS A 152 4.74 2.77 16.26
C CYS A 152 5.29 2.36 17.62
N GLY A 153 4.71 1.33 18.25
CA GLY A 153 5.15 0.85 19.56
C GLY A 153 6.61 0.37 19.56
N ALA A 154 7.00 -0.39 18.53
CA ALA A 154 8.39 -0.85 18.42
C ALA A 154 9.38 0.30 18.20
N ALA A 155 8.99 1.35 17.49
CA ALA A 155 9.81 2.55 17.31
C ALA A 155 9.88 3.37 18.61
N GLU A 156 8.76 3.50 19.35
CA GLU A 156 8.68 4.20 20.63
C GLU A 156 9.56 3.52 21.70
N ASP A 157 9.54 2.19 21.77
CA ASP A 157 10.40 1.41 22.68
C ASP A 157 11.90 1.63 22.38
N LEU A 158 12.24 1.99 21.13
CA LEU A 158 13.59 2.33 20.70
C LEU A 158 13.92 3.85 20.84
N GLY A 159 13.01 4.65 21.40
CA GLY A 159 13.23 6.07 21.71
C GLY A 159 12.79 7.05 20.61
N VAL A 160 12.07 6.62 19.58
CA VAL A 160 11.49 7.53 18.58
C VAL A 160 10.44 8.43 19.23
N ARG A 161 10.46 9.71 18.88
CA ARG A 161 9.45 10.68 19.33
C ARG A 161 8.39 10.89 18.25
N PHE A 162 7.15 11.05 18.69
CA PHE A 162 6.01 11.33 17.82
C PHE A 162 5.37 12.66 18.21
N ARG A 163 5.28 13.59 17.25
CA ARG A 163 4.62 14.89 17.41
C ARG A 163 3.40 14.93 16.50
N THR A 164 2.23 14.74 17.10
CA THR A 164 0.92 14.81 16.40
C THR A 164 0.34 16.23 16.54
N GLY A 165 -0.58 16.59 15.64
CA GLY A 165 -1.17 17.93 15.57
C GLY A 165 -0.19 18.99 15.08
N THR A 166 0.91 18.61 14.42
CA THR A 166 1.95 19.51 13.94
C THR A 166 2.13 19.34 12.44
N ALA A 167 1.74 20.33 11.67
CA ALA A 167 1.81 20.30 10.21
C ALA A 167 3.16 20.85 9.71
N ALA A 168 3.81 20.11 8.80
CA ALA A 168 4.93 20.65 8.04
C ALA A 168 4.39 21.68 7.03
N THR A 169 4.86 22.91 7.10
CA THR A 169 4.45 24.03 6.27
C THR A 169 5.52 24.47 5.29
N GLY A 170 6.77 24.00 5.45
CA GLY A 170 7.89 24.33 4.60
C GLY A 170 9.09 23.42 4.85
N LEU A 171 10.05 23.49 3.94
CA LEU A 171 11.37 22.88 4.06
C LEU A 171 12.44 24.00 4.04
N SER A 172 13.28 24.04 5.04
CA SER A 172 14.42 24.95 5.08
C SER A 172 15.63 24.30 4.43
N ILE A 173 16.09 24.93 3.32
CA ILE A 173 17.24 24.46 2.53
C ILE A 173 18.30 25.54 2.51
N LYS A 174 19.54 25.16 2.77
CA LYS A 174 20.67 26.06 2.72
C LYS A 174 21.82 25.36 1.98
N ASP A 175 22.39 26.06 1.01
CA ASP A 175 23.54 25.58 0.22
C ASP A 175 23.33 24.17 -0.39
N GLY A 176 22.08 23.87 -0.87
CA GLY A 176 21.72 22.58 -1.46
C GLY A 176 21.48 21.45 -0.45
N ARG A 177 21.46 21.73 0.85
CA ARG A 177 21.21 20.75 1.92
C ARG A 177 19.95 21.13 2.70
N VAL A 178 19.10 20.16 3.06
CA VAL A 178 18.02 20.37 4.01
C VAL A 178 18.61 20.61 5.41
N ILE A 179 18.09 21.62 6.11
CA ILE A 179 18.52 21.97 7.49
C ILE A 179 17.38 21.85 8.50
N GLY A 180 16.15 21.57 8.05
CA GLY A 180 15.01 21.38 8.94
C GLY A 180 13.67 21.56 8.23
N VAL A 181 12.62 21.52 9.04
CA VAL A 181 11.22 21.60 8.62
C VAL A 181 10.57 22.79 9.31
N GLU A 182 9.93 23.67 8.52
CA GLU A 182 9.02 24.68 9.03
C GLU A 182 7.70 24.00 9.42
N THR A 183 7.17 24.31 10.58
CA THR A 183 5.89 23.80 11.07
C THR A 183 4.99 24.94 11.52
N ASP A 184 3.71 24.66 11.75
CA ASP A 184 2.77 25.59 12.36
C ASP A 184 3.14 25.95 13.82
N ASP A 185 3.99 25.14 14.47
CA ASP A 185 4.54 25.36 15.81
C ASP A 185 5.96 26.00 15.80
N GLY A 186 6.52 26.29 14.64
CA GLY A 186 7.85 26.89 14.43
C GLY A 186 8.83 25.96 13.70
N PHE A 187 10.09 26.37 13.65
CA PHE A 187 11.15 25.64 12.96
C PHE A 187 11.69 24.47 13.79
N VAL A 188 11.88 23.32 13.14
CA VAL A 188 12.50 22.14 13.71
C VAL A 188 13.75 21.78 12.91
N GLU A 189 14.92 21.87 13.54
CA GLU A 189 16.19 21.56 12.90
C GLU A 189 16.32 20.05 12.64
N ALA A 190 16.85 19.69 11.46
CA ALA A 190 17.11 18.29 11.11
C ALA A 190 18.16 18.18 10.00
N GLU A 191 19.14 17.30 10.17
CA GLU A 191 20.17 16.99 9.16
C GLU A 191 19.60 16.11 8.02
N HIS A 192 18.59 15.29 8.34
CA HIS A 192 17.90 14.43 7.37
C HIS A 192 16.40 14.61 7.53
N VAL A 193 15.72 14.78 6.42
CA VAL A 193 14.25 14.84 6.36
C VAL A 193 13.73 13.79 5.41
N VAL A 194 12.75 13.01 5.88
CA VAL A 194 12.07 11.97 5.08
C VAL A 194 10.61 12.36 4.91
N VAL A 195 10.17 12.57 3.68
CA VAL A 195 8.79 12.91 3.37
C VAL A 195 8.01 11.65 2.99
N THR A 196 7.15 11.21 3.91
CA THR A 196 6.26 10.05 3.77
C THR A 196 4.80 10.44 4.01
N ALA A 197 4.44 11.63 3.55
CA ALA A 197 3.13 12.26 3.77
C ALA A 197 2.00 11.71 2.86
N GLY A 198 2.19 10.49 2.29
CA GLY A 198 1.22 9.83 1.44
C GLY A 198 0.79 10.70 0.25
N PRO A 199 -0.51 11.03 0.11
CA PRO A 199 -1.00 11.86 -0.99
C PRO A 199 -0.44 13.28 -1.02
N TRP A 200 0.03 13.82 0.11
CA TRP A 200 0.62 15.17 0.24
C TRP A 200 2.12 15.21 0.00
N THR A 201 2.77 14.06 -0.22
CA THR A 201 4.23 14.00 -0.43
C THR A 201 4.69 14.91 -1.58
N GLY A 202 3.98 14.90 -2.72
CA GLY A 202 4.32 15.74 -3.87
C GLY A 202 4.29 17.24 -3.57
N ILE A 203 3.36 17.69 -2.73
CA ILE A 203 3.25 19.10 -2.34
C ILE A 203 4.46 19.52 -1.49
N ILE A 204 4.88 18.66 -0.57
CA ILE A 204 6.02 18.95 0.31
C ILE A 204 7.33 18.92 -0.48
N THR A 205 7.52 17.97 -1.41
CA THR A 205 8.73 17.93 -2.23
C THR A 205 8.80 19.11 -3.22
N GLU A 206 7.66 19.64 -3.69
CA GLU A 206 7.63 20.86 -4.52
C GLU A 206 8.18 22.10 -3.78
N MET A 207 8.11 22.15 -2.43
CA MET A 207 8.75 23.21 -1.63
C MET A 207 10.28 23.18 -1.74
N ALA A 208 10.85 22.01 -2.05
CA ALA A 208 12.27 21.82 -2.32
C ALA A 208 12.61 21.94 -3.81
N GLY A 209 11.66 22.38 -4.65
CA GLY A 209 11.84 22.48 -6.10
C GLY A 209 11.70 21.17 -6.87
N HIS A 210 11.43 20.06 -6.20
CA HIS A 210 11.30 18.75 -6.84
C HIS A 210 9.84 18.35 -7.04
N ARG A 211 9.46 18.11 -8.29
CA ARG A 211 8.14 17.57 -8.62
C ARG A 211 8.14 16.06 -8.62
N THR A 212 7.43 15.47 -7.66
CA THR A 212 7.24 14.02 -7.58
C THR A 212 6.09 13.58 -8.50
N ALA A 213 6.39 12.69 -9.46
CA ALA A 213 5.45 12.26 -10.50
C ALA A 213 4.42 11.26 -9.95
N MET A 214 3.44 11.75 -9.18
CA MET A 214 2.39 10.92 -8.59
C MET A 214 1.02 11.60 -8.65
N VAL A 215 -0.05 10.80 -8.67
CA VAL A 215 -1.43 11.24 -8.59
C VAL A 215 -2.14 10.52 -7.42
N PRO A 216 -2.81 11.27 -6.53
CA PRO A 216 -3.69 10.69 -5.52
C PRO A 216 -5.00 10.23 -6.17
N ILE A 217 -5.36 8.96 -5.96
CA ILE A 217 -6.59 8.35 -6.50
C ILE A 217 -7.39 7.77 -5.34
N ARG A 218 -8.70 8.01 -5.33
CA ARG A 218 -9.60 7.38 -4.37
C ARG A 218 -9.60 5.87 -4.59
N HIS A 219 -9.41 5.13 -3.51
CA HIS A 219 -9.69 3.70 -3.47
C HIS A 219 -10.63 3.40 -2.31
N GLN A 220 -11.60 2.52 -2.54
CA GLN A 220 -12.68 2.26 -1.62
C GLN A 220 -12.87 0.77 -1.35
N ARG A 221 -13.42 0.49 -0.18
CA ARG A 221 -13.85 -0.83 0.25
C ARG A 221 -15.01 -0.73 1.22
N VAL A 222 -15.72 -1.81 1.36
CA VAL A 222 -16.72 -1.95 2.42
C VAL A 222 -16.38 -3.11 3.34
N THR A 223 -16.92 -3.05 4.57
CA THR A 223 -17.01 -4.19 5.47
C THR A 223 -18.49 -4.53 5.60
N THR A 224 -18.85 -5.80 5.45
CA THR A 224 -20.23 -6.27 5.58
C THR A 224 -20.57 -6.59 7.03
N ALA A 225 -21.84 -6.74 7.30
CA ALA A 225 -22.31 -7.36 8.55
C ALA A 225 -21.73 -8.80 8.68
N PRO A 226 -21.61 -9.34 9.90
CA PRO A 226 -21.15 -10.71 10.12
C PRO A 226 -22.06 -11.75 9.46
N VAL A 227 -21.44 -12.85 9.01
CA VAL A 227 -22.13 -14.04 8.46
C VAL A 227 -21.43 -15.31 8.95
N SER A 228 -22.20 -16.34 9.22
CA SER A 228 -21.65 -17.65 9.63
C SER A 228 -21.01 -18.38 8.44
N GLY A 229 -20.07 -19.29 8.72
CA GLY A 229 -19.48 -20.18 7.72
C GLY A 229 -18.19 -19.67 7.07
N ILE A 230 -17.61 -18.57 7.55
CA ILE A 230 -16.27 -18.11 7.15
C ILE A 230 -15.24 -18.85 8.04
N PRO A 231 -14.38 -19.71 7.49
CA PRO A 231 -13.36 -20.39 8.28
C PRO A 231 -12.14 -19.50 8.54
N ASP A 232 -11.39 -19.81 9.60
CA ASP A 232 -10.17 -19.06 9.96
C ASP A 232 -9.08 -19.11 8.89
N HIS A 233 -9.08 -20.16 8.06
CA HIS A 233 -8.14 -20.34 6.95
C HIS A 233 -8.61 -19.71 5.64
N HIS A 234 -9.75 -18.97 5.63
CA HIS A 234 -10.26 -18.35 4.41
C HIS A 234 -9.24 -17.37 3.82
N PRO A 235 -8.77 -17.60 2.58
CA PRO A 235 -7.73 -16.77 1.98
C PRO A 235 -8.25 -15.38 1.56
N VAL A 236 -7.31 -14.53 1.17
CA VAL A 236 -7.63 -13.41 0.31
C VAL A 236 -8.08 -13.93 -1.05
N VAL A 237 -9.25 -13.53 -1.50
CA VAL A 237 -9.74 -13.88 -2.85
C VAL A 237 -9.62 -12.69 -3.77
N ARG A 238 -9.08 -12.89 -4.98
CA ARG A 238 -9.05 -11.91 -6.06
C ARG A 238 -9.83 -12.41 -7.25
N VAL A 239 -10.89 -11.70 -7.61
CA VAL A 239 -11.70 -11.96 -8.79
C VAL A 239 -11.22 -10.98 -9.87
N THR A 240 -10.15 -11.35 -10.55
CA THR A 240 -9.39 -10.44 -11.39
C THR A 240 -10.16 -9.95 -12.60
N ASP A 241 -11.04 -10.79 -13.19
CA ASP A 241 -11.91 -10.40 -14.31
C ASP A 241 -12.95 -9.34 -13.92
N GLU A 242 -13.30 -9.26 -12.62
CA GLU A 242 -14.23 -8.27 -12.09
C GLU A 242 -13.53 -7.09 -11.39
N SER A 243 -12.20 -7.03 -11.45
CA SER A 243 -11.39 -6.02 -10.76
C SER A 243 -11.68 -5.90 -9.27
N CYS A 244 -12.12 -6.99 -8.64
CA CYS A 244 -12.54 -7.05 -7.25
C CYS A 244 -11.62 -7.95 -6.42
N TYR A 245 -11.61 -7.68 -5.13
CA TYR A 245 -11.03 -8.56 -4.11
C TYR A 245 -11.95 -8.64 -2.91
N LEU A 246 -11.84 -9.76 -2.16
CA LEU A 246 -12.49 -9.89 -0.85
C LEU A 246 -11.64 -10.70 0.10
N ARG A 247 -11.87 -10.51 1.41
CA ARG A 247 -11.28 -11.30 2.49
C ARG A 247 -12.18 -11.26 3.73
N PRO A 248 -11.98 -12.15 4.71
CA PRO A 248 -12.64 -12.05 6.01
C PRO A 248 -12.31 -10.73 6.74
N GLU A 249 -13.30 -10.16 7.38
CA GLU A 249 -13.15 -8.98 8.25
C GLU A 249 -14.29 -8.97 9.27
N GLU A 250 -13.96 -8.92 10.58
CA GLU A 250 -14.92 -8.76 11.68
C GLU A 250 -16.13 -9.72 11.63
N GLY A 251 -15.89 -10.98 11.23
CA GLY A 251 -16.91 -12.02 11.08
C GLY A 251 -17.77 -11.91 9.82
N GLY A 252 -17.53 -10.93 8.98
CA GLY A 252 -18.11 -10.76 7.65
C GLY A 252 -17.02 -10.73 6.58
N TYR A 253 -17.29 -10.02 5.49
CA TYR A 253 -16.37 -9.79 4.41
C TYR A 253 -15.97 -8.32 4.28
N LEU A 254 -14.70 -8.08 4.01
CA LEU A 254 -14.22 -6.87 3.38
C LEU A 254 -14.11 -7.15 1.88
N TYR A 255 -14.66 -6.27 1.04
CA TYR A 255 -14.38 -6.29 -0.40
C TYR A 255 -14.12 -4.89 -0.94
N GLY A 256 -13.32 -4.82 -2.00
CA GLY A 256 -12.98 -3.60 -2.70
C GLY A 256 -12.97 -3.79 -4.20
N TYR A 257 -12.93 -2.69 -4.93
CA TYR A 257 -13.06 -2.63 -6.36
C TYR A 257 -12.16 -1.57 -6.96
N PHE A 258 -11.47 -1.92 -8.05
CA PHE A 258 -10.74 -0.99 -8.90
C PHE A 258 -11.65 -0.60 -10.07
N GLU A 259 -12.33 0.54 -9.91
CA GLU A 259 -13.22 1.06 -10.94
C GLU A 259 -12.45 1.51 -12.19
N PRO A 260 -12.99 1.31 -13.41
CA PRO A 260 -12.29 1.66 -14.66
C PRO A 260 -12.13 3.18 -14.85
N ASP A 261 -13.06 3.97 -14.27
CA ASP A 261 -13.06 5.44 -14.31
C ASP A 261 -12.77 5.99 -12.91
N PRO A 262 -11.50 6.02 -12.47
CA PRO A 262 -11.16 6.40 -11.10
C PRO A 262 -11.34 7.90 -10.86
N THR A 263 -11.53 8.26 -9.59
CA THR A 263 -11.54 9.65 -9.15
C THR A 263 -10.18 10.04 -8.59
N SER A 264 -9.45 10.90 -9.29
CA SER A 264 -8.20 11.50 -8.80
C SER A 264 -8.44 12.84 -8.11
N TYR A 265 -7.49 13.25 -7.28
CA TYR A 265 -7.57 14.47 -6.47
C TYR A 265 -6.38 15.38 -6.72
N ASP A 266 -6.66 16.68 -6.85
CA ASP A 266 -5.65 17.73 -6.72
C ASP A 266 -5.70 18.23 -5.27
N LEU A 267 -4.63 17.98 -4.51
CA LEU A 267 -4.56 18.36 -3.11
C LEU A 267 -3.79 19.67 -2.94
N GLU A 268 -4.22 20.46 -1.97
CA GLU A 268 -3.54 21.66 -1.51
C GLU A 268 -3.12 21.50 -0.04
N LEU A 269 -1.95 22.02 0.32
CA LEU A 269 -1.43 21.88 1.68
C LEU A 269 -2.28 22.64 2.70
N SER A 270 -2.78 23.80 2.33
CA SER A 270 -3.51 24.74 3.20
C SER A 270 -4.98 24.37 3.42
N ALA A 271 -5.53 23.43 2.68
CA ALA A 271 -6.97 23.19 2.67
C ALA A 271 -7.50 22.42 3.90
N GLY A 272 -6.63 21.88 4.76
CA GLY A 272 -7.05 21.05 5.91
C GLY A 272 -7.79 19.78 5.52
N PHE A 273 -7.81 19.44 4.24
CA PHE A 273 -8.53 18.29 3.68
C PHE A 273 -8.12 16.98 4.34
N ARG A 274 -9.11 16.14 4.63
CA ARG A 274 -8.95 14.78 5.17
C ARG A 274 -9.61 13.76 4.27
N THR A 275 -9.09 12.53 4.26
CA THR A 275 -9.71 11.42 3.52
C THR A 275 -11.11 11.07 4.03
N SER A 276 -11.42 11.38 5.28
CA SER A 276 -12.76 11.23 5.85
C SER A 276 -13.81 12.17 5.23
N GLU A 277 -13.39 13.26 4.59
CA GLU A 277 -14.27 14.21 3.91
C GLU A 277 -14.64 13.76 2.48
N ILE A 278 -13.97 12.74 1.95
CA ILE A 278 -14.34 12.12 0.69
C ILE A 278 -15.75 11.54 0.84
N GLU A 279 -16.62 11.84 -0.12
CA GLU A 279 -17.96 11.29 -0.17
C GLU A 279 -17.96 9.76 -0.19
N GLU A 280 -18.93 9.14 0.50
CA GLU A 280 -19.04 7.68 0.51
C GLU A 280 -19.38 7.15 -0.88
N PRO A 281 -18.56 6.25 -1.44
CA PRO A 281 -18.73 5.78 -2.81
C PRO A 281 -19.79 4.66 -2.90
N VAL A 282 -21.01 4.94 -2.45
CA VAL A 282 -22.09 3.95 -2.32
C VAL A 282 -22.37 3.26 -3.66
N GLN A 283 -22.51 4.04 -4.75
CA GLN A 283 -22.83 3.48 -6.07
C GLN A 283 -21.70 2.59 -6.60
N VAL A 284 -20.44 2.99 -6.43
CA VAL A 284 -19.26 2.20 -6.82
C VAL A 284 -19.22 0.88 -6.06
N MET A 285 -19.55 0.90 -4.77
CA MET A 285 -19.55 -0.31 -3.96
C MET A 285 -20.77 -1.21 -4.20
N GLU A 286 -21.92 -0.67 -4.59
CA GLU A 286 -23.05 -1.47 -5.08
C GLU A 286 -22.73 -2.11 -6.44
N GLU A 287 -22.01 -1.43 -7.33
CA GLU A 287 -21.48 -2.04 -8.56
C GLU A 287 -20.54 -3.20 -8.23
N ALA A 288 -19.58 -3.00 -7.32
CA ALA A 288 -18.68 -4.06 -6.85
C ALA A 288 -19.45 -5.27 -6.29
N ARG A 289 -20.50 -5.01 -5.50
CA ARG A 289 -21.40 -6.07 -5.01
C ARG A 289 -22.07 -6.81 -6.17
N GLY A 290 -22.61 -6.09 -7.14
CA GLY A 290 -23.25 -6.66 -8.33
C GLY A 290 -22.32 -7.58 -9.12
N ARG A 291 -21.03 -7.24 -9.21
CA ARG A 291 -19.98 -8.05 -9.86
C ARG A 291 -19.60 -9.29 -9.05
N LEU A 292 -19.50 -9.16 -7.72
CA LEU A 292 -19.12 -10.26 -6.83
C LEU A 292 -20.27 -11.21 -6.50
N ALA A 293 -21.50 -10.75 -6.43
CA ALA A 293 -22.66 -11.54 -5.97
C ALA A 293 -22.96 -12.81 -6.82
N PRO A 294 -22.73 -12.85 -8.13
CA PRO A 294 -22.84 -14.10 -8.90
C PRO A 294 -21.82 -15.17 -8.47
N ILE A 295 -20.68 -14.76 -7.93
CA ILE A 295 -19.55 -15.60 -7.54
C ILE A 295 -19.61 -15.91 -6.04
N PHE A 296 -20.05 -14.95 -5.25
CA PHE A 296 -20.29 -15.06 -3.80
C PHE A 296 -21.74 -14.69 -3.48
N PRO A 297 -22.72 -15.60 -3.69
CA PRO A 297 -24.15 -15.29 -3.54
C PRO A 297 -24.55 -14.77 -2.17
N VAL A 298 -23.82 -15.11 -1.13
CA VAL A 298 -24.03 -14.63 0.24
C VAL A 298 -24.01 -13.10 0.34
N LEU A 299 -23.28 -12.41 -0.51
CA LEU A 299 -23.16 -10.94 -0.52
C LEU A 299 -24.48 -10.23 -0.85
N GLN A 300 -25.42 -10.88 -1.57
CA GLN A 300 -26.72 -10.28 -1.91
C GLN A 300 -27.57 -9.94 -0.68
N GLY A 301 -27.48 -10.76 0.36
CA GLY A 301 -28.28 -10.60 1.58
C GLY A 301 -27.58 -9.85 2.72
N MET A 302 -26.30 -9.50 2.54
CA MET A 302 -25.51 -8.90 3.62
C MET A 302 -25.67 -7.38 3.68
N GLY A 303 -25.92 -6.86 4.88
CA GLY A 303 -25.86 -5.43 5.17
C GLY A 303 -24.41 -4.92 5.10
N ILE A 304 -24.24 -3.63 4.83
CA ILE A 304 -22.94 -2.95 4.93
C ILE A 304 -22.79 -2.38 6.35
N ALA A 305 -21.71 -2.78 7.03
CA ALA A 305 -21.37 -2.27 8.35
C ALA A 305 -20.54 -0.97 8.25
N ALA A 306 -19.67 -0.84 7.25
CA ALA A 306 -18.86 0.34 7.07
C ALA A 306 -18.41 0.54 5.62
N TYR A 307 -18.38 1.81 5.19
CA TYR A 307 -17.68 2.27 4.00
C TYR A 307 -16.31 2.83 4.40
N LYS A 308 -15.26 2.44 3.69
CA LYS A 308 -13.91 2.96 3.86
C LYS A 308 -13.38 3.48 2.52
N ARG A 309 -12.72 4.63 2.56
CA ARG A 309 -12.12 5.27 1.39
C ARG A 309 -10.86 6.00 1.81
N GLY A 310 -9.85 5.93 0.97
CA GLY A 310 -8.58 6.59 1.16
C GLY A 310 -8.00 7.05 -0.17
N LEU A 311 -6.96 7.84 -0.12
CA LEU A 311 -6.23 8.28 -1.30
C LEU A 311 -4.95 7.46 -1.43
N THR A 312 -4.99 6.45 -2.28
CA THR A 312 -3.77 5.77 -2.71
C THR A 312 -3.04 6.61 -3.75
N THR A 313 -1.72 6.49 -3.83
CA THR A 313 -0.92 7.28 -4.77
C THR A 313 -0.37 6.39 -5.87
N PHE A 314 -0.47 6.84 -7.11
CA PHE A 314 0.04 6.13 -8.28
C PHE A 314 1.08 6.97 -9.01
N ALA A 315 2.22 6.37 -9.30
CA ALA A 315 3.12 6.87 -10.34
C ALA A 315 2.60 6.42 -11.72
N PRO A 316 3.03 7.05 -12.82
CA PRO A 316 2.61 6.71 -14.18
C PRO A 316 2.80 5.23 -14.57
N ASP A 317 3.81 4.58 -14.01
CA ASP A 317 4.16 3.17 -14.26
C ASP A 317 3.66 2.20 -13.17
N GLY A 318 2.94 2.71 -12.14
CA GLY A 318 2.46 1.93 -11.02
C GLY A 318 3.52 1.39 -10.07
N ALA A 319 4.79 1.78 -10.23
CA ALA A 319 5.86 1.44 -9.30
C ALA A 319 5.99 2.50 -8.20
N TYR A 320 6.63 2.15 -7.09
CA TYR A 320 6.89 3.10 -6.00
C TYR A 320 7.77 4.27 -6.47
N LEU A 321 7.74 5.35 -5.71
CA LEU A 321 8.63 6.49 -5.81
C LEU A 321 9.36 6.61 -4.47
N VAL A 322 10.62 6.17 -4.41
CA VAL A 322 11.37 6.07 -3.15
C VAL A 322 12.84 6.43 -3.38
N GLY A 323 13.36 7.34 -2.57
CA GLY A 323 14.78 7.65 -2.61
C GLY A 323 15.14 9.06 -2.19
N PRO A 324 16.39 9.46 -2.40
CA PRO A 324 16.83 10.84 -2.21
C PRO A 324 16.10 11.76 -3.18
N VAL A 325 15.75 12.94 -2.69
CA VAL A 325 15.21 14.01 -3.54
C VAL A 325 16.37 14.64 -4.32
N PRO A 326 16.32 14.67 -5.66
CA PRO A 326 17.39 15.23 -6.46
C PRO A 326 17.76 16.65 -6.05
N GLU A 327 19.06 16.98 -6.13
CA GLU A 327 19.63 18.31 -5.86
C GLU A 327 19.50 18.83 -4.42
N VAL A 328 18.92 18.04 -3.49
CA VAL A 328 18.79 18.44 -2.07
C VAL A 328 19.37 17.35 -1.17
N GLU A 329 20.60 17.56 -0.72
CA GLU A 329 21.28 16.63 0.18
C GLU A 329 20.52 16.51 1.51
N GLY A 330 20.39 15.29 2.03
CA GLY A 330 19.71 14.98 3.28
C GLY A 330 18.19 14.91 3.18
N LEU A 331 17.59 15.21 2.01
CA LEU A 331 16.15 15.11 1.79
C LEU A 331 15.79 13.81 1.04
N PHE A 332 14.85 13.06 1.60
CA PHE A 332 14.34 11.81 1.04
C PHE A 332 12.82 11.85 0.94
N ALA A 333 12.26 11.09 0.01
CA ALA A 333 10.81 10.96 -0.10
C ALA A 333 10.38 9.53 -0.47
N ALA A 334 9.17 9.17 -0.04
CA ALA A 334 8.52 7.93 -0.46
C ALA A 334 7.02 8.13 -0.65
N THR A 335 6.53 7.77 -1.85
CA THR A 335 5.12 7.81 -2.27
C THR A 335 4.86 6.84 -3.42
N GLY A 336 3.77 6.98 -4.16
CA GLY A 336 3.48 6.11 -5.29
C GLY A 336 3.15 4.67 -4.87
N CYS A 337 2.41 4.49 -3.78
CA CYS A 337 2.21 3.17 -3.17
C CYS A 337 1.37 2.18 -4.00
N ALA A 338 0.69 2.64 -5.04
CA ALA A 338 -0.07 1.82 -6.00
C ALA A 338 -0.94 0.73 -5.33
N ALA A 339 -1.71 1.11 -4.29
CA ALA A 339 -2.52 0.24 -3.46
C ALA A 339 -1.73 -0.90 -2.73
N LEU A 340 -0.40 -0.87 -2.75
CA LEU A 340 0.50 -1.82 -2.08
C LEU A 340 1.22 -1.22 -0.86
N GLY A 341 0.71 -0.09 -0.34
CA GLY A 341 1.38 0.67 0.73
C GLY A 341 1.61 -0.13 2.01
N ILE A 342 0.67 -0.99 2.40
CA ILE A 342 0.80 -1.86 3.57
C ILE A 342 1.80 -3.00 3.29
N ALA A 343 1.61 -3.72 2.19
CA ALA A 343 2.44 -4.86 1.83
C ALA A 343 3.92 -4.49 1.65
N GLY A 344 4.20 -3.31 1.07
CA GLY A 344 5.58 -2.84 0.86
C GLY A 344 6.18 -2.04 2.01
N SER A 345 5.41 -1.75 3.07
CA SER A 345 5.82 -0.82 4.13
C SER A 345 7.17 -1.17 4.78
N ALA A 346 7.38 -2.43 5.09
CA ALA A 346 8.62 -2.90 5.72
C ALA A 346 9.84 -2.65 4.83
N ALA A 347 9.74 -2.92 3.53
CA ALA A 347 10.84 -2.73 2.59
C ALA A 347 11.16 -1.24 2.39
N VAL A 348 10.13 -0.41 2.22
CA VAL A 348 10.30 1.05 2.06
C VAL A 348 11.02 1.64 3.28
N GLY A 349 10.59 1.28 4.49
CA GLY A 349 11.25 1.73 5.72
C GLY A 349 12.71 1.28 5.80
N ARG A 350 12.99 0.01 5.44
CA ARG A 350 14.36 -0.52 5.38
C ARG A 350 15.24 0.22 4.37
N TRP A 351 14.73 0.48 3.17
CA TRP A 351 15.47 1.18 2.12
C TRP A 351 15.83 2.60 2.53
N LEU A 352 14.85 3.38 3.04
CA LEU A 352 15.09 4.74 3.51
C LEU A 352 16.08 4.77 4.69
N ALA A 353 15.92 3.88 5.66
CA ALA A 353 16.86 3.76 6.76
C ALA A 353 18.26 3.34 6.29
N GLY A 354 18.33 2.50 5.26
CA GLY A 354 19.59 2.10 4.65
C GLY A 354 20.34 3.28 4.03
N TRP A 355 19.68 4.10 3.24
CA TRP A 355 20.28 5.31 2.67
C TRP A 355 20.79 6.26 3.77
N ILE A 356 19.95 6.56 4.76
CA ILE A 356 20.28 7.52 5.82
C ILE A 356 21.42 7.00 6.69
N ALA A 357 21.42 5.72 7.04
CA ALA A 357 22.39 5.16 7.99
C ALA A 357 23.72 4.74 7.33
N ARG A 358 23.73 4.42 6.04
CA ARG A 358 24.90 3.79 5.38
C ARG A 358 25.18 4.31 3.98
N ASP A 359 24.37 5.25 3.47
CA ASP A 359 24.36 5.68 2.06
C ASP A 359 24.13 4.51 1.08
N ASP A 360 23.46 3.46 1.55
CA ASP A 360 23.20 2.23 0.81
C ASP A 360 21.83 1.64 1.21
N PRO A 361 20.84 1.64 0.32
CA PRO A 361 19.53 1.04 0.59
C PRO A 361 19.57 -0.50 0.65
N GLY A 362 20.67 -1.13 0.23
CA GLY A 362 20.85 -2.57 0.18
C GLY A 362 20.19 -3.27 -1.02
N GLU A 363 19.66 -2.49 -1.97
CA GLU A 363 19.00 -2.96 -3.20
C GLU A 363 19.23 -1.93 -4.32
N ASP A 364 19.22 -2.38 -5.58
CA ASP A 364 19.11 -1.44 -6.71
C ASP A 364 17.69 -0.89 -6.80
N LEU A 365 17.54 0.40 -6.48
CA LEU A 365 16.25 1.11 -6.47
C LEU A 365 16.08 2.03 -7.68
N SER A 366 16.88 1.93 -8.71
CA SER A 366 16.78 2.76 -9.91
C SER A 366 15.38 2.72 -10.55
N SER A 367 14.74 1.55 -10.54
CA SER A 367 13.38 1.35 -11.08
C SER A 367 12.25 1.99 -10.23
N VAL A 368 12.56 2.48 -9.04
CA VAL A 368 11.62 3.18 -8.15
C VAL A 368 12.13 4.56 -7.74
N GLY A 369 13.24 5.02 -8.31
CA GLY A 369 13.84 6.34 -8.04
C GLY A 369 12.91 7.49 -8.41
N LEU A 370 13.03 8.61 -7.70
CA LEU A 370 12.16 9.78 -7.86
C LEU A 370 12.33 10.47 -9.21
N GLU A 371 13.52 10.41 -9.80
CA GLU A 371 13.88 11.11 -11.05
C GLU A 371 13.67 10.29 -12.33
N ARG A 372 13.19 9.02 -12.23
CA ARG A 372 13.13 8.09 -13.37
C ARG A 372 12.27 8.56 -14.54
N PHE A 373 11.37 9.52 -14.32
CA PHE A 373 10.52 10.08 -15.38
C PHE A 373 11.13 11.31 -16.08
N GLY A 374 12.24 11.84 -15.58
CA GLY A 374 12.93 12.99 -16.17
C GLY A 374 11.99 14.16 -16.40
N GLU A 375 12.08 14.79 -17.59
CA GLU A 375 11.27 15.95 -17.95
C GLU A 375 9.75 15.71 -17.92
N LYS A 376 9.29 14.45 -18.13
CA LYS A 376 7.87 14.08 -18.06
C LYS A 376 7.26 14.29 -16.68
N ALA A 377 8.07 14.31 -15.62
CA ALA A 377 7.59 14.61 -14.27
C ALA A 377 7.00 16.04 -14.14
N SER A 378 7.26 16.94 -15.11
CA SER A 378 6.66 18.27 -15.15
C SER A 378 5.26 18.32 -15.76
N ASP A 379 4.84 17.29 -16.51
CA ASP A 379 3.53 17.21 -17.16
C ASP A 379 2.48 16.57 -16.24
N ARG A 380 1.76 17.41 -15.49
CA ARG A 380 0.69 16.96 -14.57
C ARG A 380 -0.44 16.21 -15.29
N ALA A 381 -0.77 16.60 -16.52
CA ALA A 381 -1.84 15.95 -17.29
C ALA A 381 -1.42 14.54 -17.71
N TRP A 382 -0.16 14.37 -18.11
CA TRP A 382 0.41 13.05 -18.41
C TRP A 382 0.45 12.16 -17.15
N ILE A 383 0.96 12.68 -16.01
CA ILE A 383 1.01 11.92 -14.74
C ILE A 383 -0.38 11.42 -14.35
N ARG A 384 -1.37 12.31 -14.40
CA ARG A 384 -2.76 11.96 -14.07
C ARG A 384 -3.29 10.88 -14.99
N ARG A 385 -3.20 11.08 -16.30
CA ARG A 385 -3.72 10.13 -17.29
C ARG A 385 -3.12 8.74 -17.15
N GLU A 386 -1.78 8.64 -17.03
CA GLU A 386 -1.11 7.35 -16.90
C GLU A 386 -1.41 6.68 -15.54
N GLY A 387 -1.42 7.45 -14.44
CA GLY A 387 -1.75 6.92 -13.12
C GLY A 387 -3.20 6.44 -13.02
N GLU A 388 -4.16 7.16 -13.60
CA GLU A 388 -5.57 6.76 -13.69
C GLU A 388 -5.73 5.50 -14.56
N ALA A 389 -5.04 5.45 -15.70
CA ALA A 389 -5.05 4.28 -16.57
C ALA A 389 -4.46 3.05 -15.89
N PHE A 390 -3.37 3.22 -15.11
CA PHE A 390 -2.79 2.12 -14.34
C PHE A 390 -3.77 1.62 -13.27
N TYR A 391 -4.44 2.52 -12.54
CA TYR A 391 -5.44 2.14 -11.55
C TYR A 391 -6.60 1.38 -12.17
N GLY A 392 -7.22 1.90 -13.23
CA GLY A 392 -8.35 1.26 -13.93
C GLY A 392 -7.99 -0.11 -14.52
N GLY A 393 -6.72 -0.28 -14.93
CA GLY A 393 -6.17 -1.53 -15.44
C GLY A 393 -5.50 -2.45 -14.41
N TYR A 394 -5.67 -2.21 -13.11
CA TYR A 394 -4.90 -2.84 -12.03
C TYR A 394 -4.86 -4.38 -12.07
N TYR A 395 -5.97 -5.01 -12.42
CA TYR A 395 -6.08 -6.46 -12.64
C TYR A 395 -6.15 -6.84 -14.12
N GLY A 396 -5.81 -5.92 -15.02
CA GLY A 396 -5.67 -6.22 -16.43
C GLY A 396 -4.80 -7.46 -16.66
N ILE A 397 -4.89 -8.06 -17.84
CA ILE A 397 -3.95 -9.11 -18.26
C ILE A 397 -2.70 -8.36 -18.78
N PRO A 398 -1.66 -8.13 -17.97
CA PRO A 398 -0.44 -7.57 -18.53
C PRO A 398 0.20 -8.62 -19.40
N ALA A 399 0.63 -8.24 -20.60
CA ALA A 399 1.67 -9.00 -21.26
C ALA A 399 2.87 -9.02 -20.30
N MET A 400 3.14 -10.17 -19.68
CA MET A 400 4.31 -10.32 -18.81
C MET A 400 5.53 -10.07 -19.69
N SER A 401 6.13 -8.90 -19.56
CA SER A 401 7.41 -8.64 -20.22
C SER A 401 8.43 -9.59 -19.60
N VAL A 402 8.79 -10.58 -20.37
CA VAL A 402 9.93 -11.47 -20.10
C VAL A 402 11.18 -10.62 -20.28
N THR A 403 11.70 -10.03 -19.23
CA THR A 403 13.07 -9.52 -19.15
C THR A 403 13.69 -9.91 -17.82
#